data_cabcecb2d594d5bb385a2bfdf5aa515e
#
_entry.id   cabcecb2d594d5bb385a2bfdf5aa515e
#
_cell.length_a   1.000
_cell.length_b   1.000
_cell.length_c   1.000
_cell.angle_alpha   90.00
_cell.angle_beta   90.00
_cell.angle_gamma   90.00
#
_symmetry.space_group_name_H-M   'P 1'
#
loop_
_entity.id
_entity.type
_entity.pdbx_description
1 polymer ?
#
loop_
_entity_poly.entity_id
_entity_poly.type
_entity_poly.pdbx_seq_one_letter_code
_entity_poly.pdbx_strand_id
1 'polypeptide(L)'
;MKKISRRSFLKVAGIGAAALGLAACGGSSASTTTSTASSTAASAGGSDADFTNTTLTLYSPGGENSVPTKTIIKYGELIEEATGGAVKCDVQYGGTLGNDAEAIESTRMGTIDLIFAGTSGFTSFYDKAKVMDLPFLFTSAEEANEVLNSTDIGEQIFADFGDYDLVYLAEGDNGMRHVSTVKSWGQIEKADDVIGLKIRVPQSQMYTDCWSTLGATPVALALTELTTALSNGTAQAQDNATYHEV
;
A
#
# COMPACT_ATOMS: atom_id res chain seq x y z
N MET A 1 -18.04 -8.42 20.67
CA MET A 1 -16.72 -8.67 20.07
C MET A 1 -15.68 -7.88 20.84
N LYS A 2 -14.57 -8.49 21.32
CA LYS A 2 -13.48 -7.73 21.94
C LYS A 2 -12.73 -7.03 20.81
N LYS A 3 -12.70 -5.69 20.81
CA LYS A 3 -11.90 -4.91 19.88
C LYS A 3 -10.41 -5.19 20.14
N ILE A 4 -9.71 -5.75 19.16
CA ILE A 4 -8.26 -5.92 19.20
C ILE A 4 -7.64 -4.53 19.04
N SER A 5 -6.76 -4.11 19.96
CA SER A 5 -6.09 -2.81 19.84
C SER A 5 -5.00 -2.89 18.77
N ARG A 6 -4.76 -1.78 18.07
CA ARG A 6 -3.67 -1.62 17.08
C ARG A 6 -2.32 -2.11 17.63
N ARG A 7 -1.99 -1.80 18.88
CA ARG A 7 -0.76 -2.26 19.54
C ARG A 7 -0.68 -3.78 19.68
N SER A 8 -1.80 -4.45 19.90
CA SER A 8 -1.85 -5.91 20.00
C SER A 8 -1.72 -6.56 18.62
N PHE A 9 -2.33 -5.96 17.60
CA PHE A 9 -2.25 -6.42 16.22
C PHE A 9 -0.85 -6.22 15.63
N LEU A 10 -0.25 -5.03 15.78
CA LEU A 10 1.11 -4.73 15.29
C LEU A 10 2.20 -5.50 16.05
N LYS A 11 2.00 -5.88 17.32
CA LYS A 11 2.94 -6.76 18.03
C LYS A 11 2.99 -8.15 17.41
N VAL A 12 1.92 -8.64 16.84
CA VAL A 12 1.87 -9.93 16.15
C VAL A 12 2.53 -9.83 14.76
N ALA A 13 2.30 -8.73 14.04
CA ALA A 13 2.86 -8.51 12.70
C ALA A 13 4.32 -8.03 12.70
N GLY A 14 4.79 -7.38 13.79
CA GLY A 14 6.09 -6.70 13.86
C GLY A 14 7.28 -7.54 14.36
N ILE A 15 7.12 -8.82 14.70
CA ILE A 15 8.19 -9.64 15.30
C ILE A 15 9.25 -10.12 14.27
N GLY A 16 9.04 -9.91 12.98
CA GLY A 16 9.96 -10.35 11.94
C GLY A 16 11.20 -9.48 11.68
N ALA A 17 11.28 -8.25 12.20
CA ALA A 17 12.30 -7.28 11.78
C ALA A 17 13.31 -6.82 12.86
N ALA A 18 13.26 -7.30 14.09
CA ALA A 18 14.05 -6.75 15.21
C ALA A 18 15.07 -7.74 15.83
N ALA A 19 15.74 -8.57 15.04
CA ALA A 19 16.77 -9.48 15.55
C ALA A 19 18.15 -9.30 14.89
N LEU A 20 18.59 -8.05 14.63
CA LEU A 20 20.00 -7.76 14.29
C LEU A 20 20.45 -6.50 15.04
N GLY A 21 21.07 -6.71 16.20
CA GLY A 21 21.83 -5.66 16.84
C GLY A 21 21.74 -5.64 18.36
N LEU A 22 22.63 -6.40 19.03
CA LEU A 22 23.26 -6.07 20.30
C LEU A 22 24.02 -7.29 20.84
N ALA A 23 25.28 -7.45 20.40
CA ALA A 23 26.28 -8.20 21.14
C ALA A 23 27.66 -7.62 20.83
N ALA A 24 28.06 -6.61 21.58
CA ALA A 24 29.43 -6.22 21.75
C ALA A 24 29.61 -5.75 23.18
N CYS A 25 30.22 -6.60 24.01
CA CYS A 25 31.29 -6.27 24.95
C CYS A 25 31.62 -7.45 25.84
N GLY A 26 32.91 -7.86 25.80
CA GLY A 26 33.57 -8.40 26.97
C GLY A 26 34.20 -9.81 26.87
N GLY A 27 35.51 -9.89 26.53
CA GLY A 27 36.47 -10.71 27.25
C GLY A 27 36.83 -12.12 26.80
N SER A 28 37.99 -12.22 26.10
CA SER A 28 39.05 -13.27 26.16
C SER A 28 38.72 -14.76 26.36
N SER A 29 39.09 -15.55 25.43
CA SER A 29 40.13 -16.60 25.39
C SER A 29 39.76 -17.78 24.49
N ALA A 30 40.75 -18.24 23.75
CA ALA A 30 40.75 -19.25 22.69
C ALA A 30 40.14 -20.61 23.06
N SER A 31 39.49 -21.24 22.12
CA SER A 31 39.69 -22.64 21.71
C SER A 31 38.90 -22.96 20.44
N THR A 32 39.58 -23.42 19.45
CA THR A 32 39.12 -23.95 18.16
C THR A 32 38.31 -25.21 18.38
N THR A 33 37.05 -25.21 17.95
CA THR A 33 36.35 -26.46 17.60
C THR A 33 35.33 -26.17 16.53
N THR A 34 35.52 -26.84 15.41
CA THR A 34 34.60 -26.87 14.26
C THR A 34 33.29 -27.52 14.71
N SER A 35 32.17 -26.79 14.64
CA SER A 35 30.88 -27.40 14.79
C SER A 35 29.90 -26.79 13.79
N THR A 36 29.38 -27.66 13.01
CA THR A 36 28.28 -27.55 12.04
C THR A 36 27.17 -26.64 12.57
N ALA A 37 26.92 -25.52 11.89
CA ALA A 37 25.80 -24.64 12.19
C ALA A 37 24.50 -25.34 11.79
N SER A 38 23.84 -25.96 12.75
CA SER A 38 22.44 -26.32 12.67
C SER A 38 21.66 -25.05 12.82
N SER A 39 20.95 -24.63 11.76
CA SER A 39 20.04 -23.52 11.80
C SER A 39 18.86 -23.89 12.68
N THR A 40 18.94 -23.56 13.96
CA THR A 40 17.77 -23.60 14.84
C THR A 40 16.89 -22.40 14.45
N ALA A 41 15.80 -22.66 13.75
CA ALA A 41 14.73 -21.70 13.60
C ALA A 41 14.32 -21.23 15.00
N ALA A 42 14.56 -19.95 15.30
CA ALA A 42 14.05 -19.34 16.51
C ALA A 42 12.53 -19.41 16.46
N SER A 43 11.96 -20.28 17.27
CA SER A 43 10.52 -20.32 17.52
C SER A 43 10.13 -18.93 18.05
N ALA A 44 9.42 -18.16 17.24
CA ALA A 44 8.83 -16.91 17.67
C ALA A 44 7.91 -17.20 18.85
N GLY A 45 8.25 -16.65 20.02
CA GLY A 45 7.42 -16.77 21.21
C GLY A 45 6.04 -16.19 20.92
N GLY A 46 5.05 -17.06 20.76
CA GLY A 46 3.66 -16.66 20.58
C GLY A 46 3.24 -15.81 21.77
N SER A 47 2.68 -14.65 21.51
CA SER A 47 1.88 -13.95 22.51
C SER A 47 0.69 -14.87 22.83
N ASP A 48 0.34 -15.03 24.13
CA ASP A 48 -0.86 -15.75 24.59
C ASP A 48 -2.18 -15.07 24.15
N ALA A 49 -2.25 -14.61 22.91
CA ALA A 49 -3.47 -14.09 22.33
C ALA A 49 -4.30 -15.29 21.85
N ASP A 50 -5.41 -15.53 22.54
CA ASP A 50 -6.39 -16.53 22.17
C ASP A 50 -7.15 -16.04 20.91
N PHE A 51 -6.66 -16.45 19.73
CA PHE A 51 -7.32 -16.15 18.47
C PHE A 51 -8.47 -17.15 18.26
N THR A 52 -9.69 -16.64 18.13
CA THR A 52 -10.82 -17.46 17.69
C THR A 52 -10.70 -17.74 16.21
N ASN A 53 -11.06 -18.97 15.79
CA ASN A 53 -11.12 -19.33 14.37
C ASN A 53 -12.00 -18.33 13.61
N THR A 54 -11.37 -17.58 12.70
CA THR A 54 -12.05 -16.58 11.86
C THR A 54 -11.42 -16.52 10.48
N THR A 55 -12.16 -15.99 9.53
CA THR A 55 -11.63 -15.68 8.19
C THR A 55 -11.74 -14.18 7.97
N LEU A 56 -10.65 -13.56 7.55
CA LEU A 56 -10.59 -12.15 7.16
C LEU A 56 -10.62 -12.05 5.63
N THR A 57 -11.44 -11.15 5.12
CA THR A 57 -11.43 -10.77 3.71
C THR A 57 -10.43 -9.63 3.51
N LEU A 58 -9.36 -9.91 2.77
CA LEU A 58 -8.32 -8.94 2.44
C LEU A 58 -8.46 -8.55 0.96
N TYR A 59 -8.31 -7.26 0.64
CA TYR A 59 -8.54 -6.80 -0.72
C TYR A 59 -7.50 -5.80 -1.22
N SER A 60 -7.15 -5.92 -2.52
CA SER A 60 -6.40 -4.94 -3.29
C SER A 60 -7.06 -4.74 -4.66
N PRO A 61 -7.39 -3.51 -5.09
CA PRO A 61 -7.95 -3.24 -6.42
C PRO A 61 -6.99 -3.56 -7.57
N GLY A 62 -5.69 -3.62 -7.29
CA GLY A 62 -4.65 -3.92 -8.27
C GLY A 62 -4.74 -5.33 -8.85
N GLY A 63 -4.20 -5.53 -10.06
CA GLY A 63 -4.09 -6.85 -10.67
C GLY A 63 -3.17 -7.79 -9.88
N GLU A 64 -3.23 -9.08 -10.16
CA GLU A 64 -2.50 -10.15 -9.45
C GLU A 64 -1.01 -9.87 -9.28
N ASN A 65 -0.38 -9.33 -10.31
CA ASN A 65 1.07 -9.09 -10.34
C ASN A 65 1.49 -7.72 -9.76
N SER A 66 0.54 -6.89 -9.38
CA SER A 66 0.85 -5.57 -8.80
C SER A 66 1.51 -5.70 -7.43
N VAL A 67 2.35 -4.71 -7.09
CA VAL A 67 3.03 -4.66 -5.77
C VAL A 67 2.01 -4.63 -4.63
N PRO A 68 0.95 -3.80 -4.65
CA PRO A 68 -0.08 -3.82 -3.62
C PRO A 68 -0.71 -5.20 -3.39
N THR A 69 -1.03 -5.92 -4.47
CA THR A 69 -1.64 -7.25 -4.37
C THR A 69 -0.68 -8.26 -3.79
N LYS A 70 0.58 -8.30 -4.24
CA LYS A 70 1.61 -9.17 -3.65
C LYS A 70 1.86 -8.87 -2.17
N THR A 71 1.80 -7.59 -1.81
CA THR A 71 1.97 -7.17 -0.42
C THR A 71 0.83 -7.69 0.46
N ILE A 72 -0.43 -7.53 0.04
CA ILE A 72 -1.57 -7.98 0.84
C ILE A 72 -1.65 -9.52 0.92
N ILE A 73 -1.26 -10.23 -0.13
CA ILE A 73 -1.11 -11.70 -0.11
C ILE A 73 -0.08 -12.08 0.96
N LYS A 74 1.11 -11.49 0.90
CA LYS A 74 2.17 -11.78 1.87
C LYS A 74 1.76 -11.44 3.31
N TYR A 75 1.02 -10.35 3.47
CA TYR A 75 0.48 -9.94 4.76
C TYR A 75 -0.52 -10.97 5.31
N GLY A 76 -1.40 -11.50 4.46
CA GLY A 76 -2.32 -12.59 4.82
C GLY A 76 -1.58 -13.86 5.27
N GLU A 77 -0.55 -14.28 4.52
CA GLU A 77 0.29 -15.41 4.92
C GLU A 77 0.92 -15.22 6.30
N LEU A 78 1.44 -13.99 6.57
CA LEU A 78 2.05 -13.68 7.87
C LEU A 78 1.03 -13.68 9.02
N ILE A 79 -0.20 -13.24 8.77
CA ILE A 79 -1.30 -13.33 9.76
C ILE A 79 -1.62 -14.80 10.06
N GLU A 80 -1.75 -15.63 9.03
CA GLU A 80 -2.03 -17.05 9.22
C GLU A 80 -0.91 -17.75 10.00
N GLU A 81 0.35 -17.47 9.65
CA GLU A 81 1.51 -18.00 10.35
C GLU A 81 1.55 -17.54 11.81
N ALA A 82 1.41 -16.25 12.07
CA ALA A 82 1.49 -15.65 13.40
C ALA A 82 0.37 -16.11 14.34
N THR A 83 -0.77 -16.54 13.79
CA THR A 83 -1.92 -17.05 14.56
C THR A 83 -1.99 -18.58 14.63
N GLY A 84 -0.96 -19.27 14.09
CA GLY A 84 -0.96 -20.75 14.01
C GLY A 84 -2.13 -21.29 13.17
N GLY A 85 -2.63 -20.50 12.22
CA GLY A 85 -3.76 -20.85 11.35
C GLY A 85 -5.14 -20.64 11.96
N ALA A 86 -5.22 -20.04 13.15
CA ALA A 86 -6.51 -19.70 13.77
C ALA A 86 -7.24 -18.56 13.03
N VAL A 87 -6.49 -17.64 12.41
CA VAL A 87 -7.02 -16.62 11.50
C VAL A 87 -6.66 -17.02 10.07
N LYS A 88 -7.68 -17.19 9.23
CA LYS A 88 -7.53 -17.44 7.79
C LYS A 88 -7.70 -16.13 7.03
N CYS A 89 -7.03 -16.01 5.88
CA CYS A 89 -7.10 -14.83 5.04
C CYS A 89 -7.59 -15.20 3.63
N ASP A 90 -8.77 -14.71 3.27
CA ASP A 90 -9.30 -14.77 1.90
C ASP A 90 -8.88 -13.51 1.16
N VAL A 91 -7.90 -13.63 0.27
CA VAL A 91 -7.35 -12.49 -0.47
C VAL A 91 -8.02 -12.34 -1.82
N GLN A 92 -8.70 -11.22 -2.02
CA GLN A 92 -9.38 -10.84 -3.25
C GLN A 92 -8.63 -9.70 -3.94
N TYR A 93 -8.62 -9.64 -5.28
CA TYR A 93 -7.89 -8.61 -6.04
C TYR A 93 -8.49 -8.37 -7.44
N GLY A 94 -7.92 -7.42 -8.18
CA GLY A 94 -8.22 -7.21 -9.60
C GLY A 94 -9.60 -6.65 -9.89
N GLY A 95 -10.16 -5.84 -8.99
CA GLY A 95 -11.47 -5.23 -9.18
C GLY A 95 -12.66 -6.13 -8.82
N THR A 96 -12.43 -7.34 -8.26
CA THR A 96 -13.50 -8.30 -7.92
C THR A 96 -14.47 -7.77 -6.87
N LEU A 97 -14.01 -6.92 -5.95
CA LEU A 97 -14.82 -6.27 -4.92
C LEU A 97 -14.95 -4.74 -5.13
N GLY A 98 -14.76 -4.28 -6.37
CA GLY A 98 -14.90 -2.89 -6.76
C GLY A 98 -13.58 -2.13 -6.95
N ASN A 99 -13.69 -0.85 -7.26
CA ASN A 99 -12.57 0.09 -7.33
C ASN A 99 -12.14 0.55 -5.92
N ASP A 100 -11.10 1.42 -5.84
CA ASP A 100 -10.59 1.91 -4.55
C ASP A 100 -11.70 2.52 -3.67
N ALA A 101 -12.53 3.41 -4.21
CA ALA A 101 -13.55 4.09 -3.43
C ALA A 101 -14.66 3.14 -2.93
N GLU A 102 -15.11 2.22 -3.79
CA GLU A 102 -16.11 1.21 -3.45
C GLU A 102 -15.59 0.23 -2.39
N ALA A 103 -14.34 -0.19 -2.52
CA ALA A 103 -13.71 -1.11 -1.59
C ALA A 103 -13.42 -0.46 -0.22
N ILE A 104 -13.02 0.81 -0.20
CA ILE A 104 -12.88 1.58 1.05
C ILE A 104 -14.22 1.68 1.77
N GLU A 105 -15.30 1.99 1.05
CA GLU A 105 -16.62 2.03 1.65
C GLU A 105 -17.07 0.65 2.18
N SER A 106 -16.77 -0.42 1.44
CA SER A 106 -17.01 -1.81 1.89
C SER A 106 -16.23 -2.15 3.16
N THR A 107 -15.01 -1.60 3.29
CA THR A 107 -14.18 -1.77 4.50
C THR A 107 -14.79 -1.00 5.68
N ARG A 108 -15.28 0.22 5.46
CA ARG A 108 -15.98 1.01 6.48
C ARG A 108 -17.25 0.31 6.97
N MET A 109 -17.96 -0.36 6.07
CA MET A 109 -19.15 -1.16 6.40
C MET A 109 -18.82 -2.53 7.02
N GLY A 110 -17.56 -2.94 7.07
CA GLY A 110 -17.11 -4.21 7.63
C GLY A 110 -17.36 -5.42 6.72
N THR A 111 -17.55 -5.22 5.42
CA THR A 111 -17.66 -6.32 4.43
C THR A 111 -16.28 -6.78 3.96
N ILE A 112 -15.31 -5.87 3.93
CA ILE A 112 -13.88 -6.12 3.76
C ILE A 112 -13.22 -5.82 5.09
N ASP A 113 -12.37 -6.73 5.59
CA ASP A 113 -11.70 -6.56 6.88
C ASP A 113 -10.41 -5.76 6.77
N LEU A 114 -9.69 -5.87 5.64
CA LEU A 114 -8.47 -5.14 5.39
C LEU A 114 -8.32 -4.81 3.90
N ILE A 115 -7.98 -3.56 3.62
CA ILE A 115 -7.74 -3.08 2.26
C ILE A 115 -6.32 -2.52 2.13
N PHE A 116 -5.69 -2.78 0.99
CA PHE A 116 -4.52 -2.06 0.51
C PHE A 116 -4.92 -1.26 -0.73
N ALA A 117 -5.20 0.02 -0.55
CA ALA A 117 -5.69 0.92 -1.58
C ALA A 117 -4.79 2.14 -1.75
N GLY A 118 -4.85 2.78 -2.92
CA GLY A 118 -4.16 4.05 -3.15
C GLY A 118 -4.70 5.18 -2.26
N THR A 119 -3.82 6.06 -1.80
CA THR A 119 -4.17 7.21 -0.95
C THR A 119 -5.24 8.10 -1.58
N SER A 120 -5.22 8.23 -2.90
CA SER A 120 -6.24 8.97 -3.68
C SER A 120 -7.68 8.48 -3.45
N GLY A 121 -7.88 7.19 -3.13
CA GLY A 121 -9.20 6.64 -2.83
C GLY A 121 -9.84 7.23 -1.57
N PHE A 122 -9.03 7.70 -0.62
CA PHE A 122 -9.49 8.29 0.64
C PHE A 122 -9.80 9.78 0.53
N THR A 123 -9.31 10.47 -0.50
CA THR A 123 -9.37 11.95 -0.60
C THR A 123 -10.78 12.52 -0.77
N SER A 124 -11.75 11.69 -1.13
CA SER A 124 -13.15 12.10 -1.29
C SER A 124 -13.86 12.38 0.06
N PHE A 125 -13.42 11.77 1.14
CA PHE A 125 -14.01 11.92 2.48
C PHE A 125 -12.99 12.24 3.58
N TYR A 126 -11.70 12.11 3.31
CA TYR A 126 -10.63 12.36 4.28
C TYR A 126 -9.60 13.34 3.73
N ASP A 127 -9.79 14.62 4.04
CA ASP A 127 -8.99 15.70 3.47
C ASP A 127 -7.49 15.60 3.77
N LYS A 128 -7.10 15.06 4.92
CA LYS A 128 -5.68 14.91 5.28
C LYS A 128 -4.94 13.97 4.34
N ALA A 129 -5.61 12.98 3.74
CA ALA A 129 -5.00 12.09 2.76
C ALA A 129 -4.52 12.83 1.50
N LYS A 130 -5.06 14.02 1.20
CA LYS A 130 -4.67 14.83 0.05
C LYS A 130 -3.18 15.23 0.08
N VAL A 131 -2.58 15.32 1.25
CA VAL A 131 -1.15 15.62 1.36
C VAL A 131 -0.28 14.57 0.67
N MET A 132 -0.72 13.32 0.67
CA MET A 132 -0.01 12.20 0.04
C MET A 132 -0.06 12.24 -1.49
N ASP A 133 -1.01 12.97 -2.06
CA ASP A 133 -1.16 13.13 -3.50
C ASP A 133 -0.40 14.35 -4.05
N LEU A 134 0.32 15.11 -3.19
CA LEU A 134 1.09 16.27 -3.63
C LEU A 134 2.26 15.85 -4.53
N PRO A 135 2.40 16.46 -5.73
CA PRO A 135 3.52 16.18 -6.61
C PRO A 135 4.85 16.53 -5.93
N PHE A 136 5.86 15.68 -6.14
CA PHE A 136 7.22 15.90 -5.63
C PHE A 136 7.35 16.00 -4.10
N LEU A 137 6.37 15.47 -3.34
CA LEU A 137 6.42 15.46 -1.88
C LEU A 137 7.64 14.69 -1.37
N PHE A 138 7.97 13.58 -2.00
CA PHE A 138 9.15 12.76 -1.72
C PHE A 138 10.04 12.65 -2.96
N THR A 139 11.35 12.54 -2.75
CA THR A 139 12.33 12.38 -3.82
C THR A 139 12.65 10.91 -4.11
N SER A 140 12.32 10.01 -3.19
CA SER A 140 12.48 8.57 -3.34
C SER A 140 11.45 7.78 -2.51
N ALA A 141 11.30 6.50 -2.84
CA ALA A 141 10.48 5.56 -2.09
C ALA A 141 11.03 5.32 -0.68
N GLU A 142 12.35 5.29 -0.54
CA GLU A 142 13.03 5.12 0.75
C GLU A 142 12.73 6.28 1.70
N GLU A 143 12.79 7.52 1.21
CA GLU A 143 12.44 8.73 1.97
C GLU A 143 10.98 8.68 2.42
N ALA A 144 10.05 8.33 1.51
CA ALA A 144 8.64 8.19 1.84
C ALA A 144 8.43 7.13 2.94
N ASN A 145 9.05 5.96 2.82
CA ASN A 145 8.93 4.90 3.80
C ASN A 145 9.53 5.30 5.17
N GLU A 146 10.68 5.98 5.18
CA GLU A 146 11.28 6.48 6.41
C GLU A 146 10.36 7.49 7.11
N VAL A 147 9.85 8.47 6.39
CA VAL A 147 8.98 9.51 6.96
C VAL A 147 7.65 8.92 7.46
N LEU A 148 7.01 8.06 6.68
CA LEU A 148 5.64 7.61 6.96
C LEU A 148 5.57 6.43 7.94
N ASN A 149 6.55 5.53 7.92
CA ASN A 149 6.51 4.32 8.75
C ASN A 149 7.52 4.32 9.91
N SER A 150 8.63 5.07 9.81
CA SER A 150 9.66 5.11 10.86
C SER A 150 9.51 6.32 11.79
N THR A 151 8.63 7.26 11.46
CA THR A 151 8.23 8.37 12.32
C THR A 151 6.74 8.27 12.68
N ASP A 152 6.23 9.22 13.47
CA ASP A 152 4.82 9.30 13.81
C ASP A 152 3.97 10.10 12.79
N ILE A 153 4.59 10.57 11.68
CA ILE A 153 3.91 11.41 10.68
C ILE A 153 2.76 10.66 10.00
N GLY A 154 2.99 9.42 9.57
CA GLY A 154 1.91 8.60 9.00
C GLY A 154 0.76 8.39 9.99
N GLU A 155 1.09 8.12 11.27
CA GLU A 155 0.06 8.01 12.32
C GLU A 155 -0.69 9.32 12.54
N GLN A 156 -0.02 10.47 12.49
CA GLN A 156 -0.64 11.78 12.65
C GLN A 156 -1.56 12.13 11.49
N ILE A 157 -1.14 11.82 10.24
CA ILE A 157 -1.98 12.05 9.06
C ILE A 157 -3.30 11.29 9.19
N PHE A 158 -3.25 10.02 9.60
CA PHE A 158 -4.41 9.13 9.67
C PHE A 158 -4.99 8.95 11.08
N ALA A 159 -4.67 9.85 12.03
CA ALA A 159 -5.10 9.75 13.42
C ALA A 159 -6.61 9.68 13.60
N ASP A 160 -7.37 10.36 12.73
CA ASP A 160 -8.82 10.49 12.82
C ASP A 160 -9.56 9.40 12.02
N PHE A 161 -8.86 8.39 11.49
CA PHE A 161 -9.50 7.29 10.72
C PHE A 161 -10.57 6.55 11.52
N GLY A 162 -10.44 6.52 12.85
CA GLY A 162 -11.48 5.96 13.72
C GLY A 162 -12.84 6.63 13.62
N ASP A 163 -12.90 7.92 13.25
CA ASP A 163 -14.15 8.65 13.04
C ASP A 163 -14.86 8.24 11.74
N TYR A 164 -14.17 7.50 10.89
CA TYR A 164 -14.65 6.98 9.60
C TYR A 164 -14.76 5.44 9.60
N ASP A 165 -14.80 4.80 10.77
CA ASP A 165 -14.84 3.35 10.94
C ASP A 165 -13.63 2.61 10.31
N LEU A 166 -12.49 3.28 10.20
CA LEU A 166 -11.24 2.74 9.69
C LEU A 166 -10.14 2.73 10.75
N VAL A 167 -9.16 1.86 10.59
CA VAL A 167 -7.93 1.85 11.37
C VAL A 167 -6.75 1.89 10.42
N TYR A 168 -5.91 2.91 10.55
CA TYR A 168 -4.65 2.97 9.84
C TYR A 168 -3.67 1.95 10.43
N LEU A 169 -3.04 1.14 9.59
CA LEU A 169 -2.05 0.14 10.00
C LEU A 169 -0.64 0.57 9.62
N ALA A 170 -0.41 0.81 8.34
CA ALA A 170 0.88 1.22 7.78
C ALA A 170 0.71 1.75 6.35
N GLU A 171 1.73 2.44 5.87
CA GLU A 171 1.89 2.77 4.45
C GLU A 171 2.74 1.73 3.74
N GLY A 172 2.39 1.47 2.48
CA GLY A 172 3.19 0.68 1.57
C GLY A 172 3.60 1.50 0.35
N ASP A 173 4.81 1.24 -0.15
CA ASP A 173 5.30 1.90 -1.34
C ASP A 173 4.54 1.42 -2.59
N ASN A 174 3.99 2.37 -3.34
CA ASN A 174 3.35 2.14 -4.64
C ASN A 174 4.29 2.45 -5.82
N GLY A 175 5.55 2.78 -5.56
CA GLY A 175 6.56 3.18 -6.54
C GLY A 175 6.42 4.63 -7.00
N MET A 176 7.52 5.15 -7.57
CA MET A 176 7.55 6.49 -8.14
C MET A 176 6.65 6.56 -9.38
N ARG A 177 5.90 7.65 -9.50
CA ARG A 177 4.97 7.85 -10.61
C ARG A 177 5.69 8.34 -11.85
N HIS A 178 5.29 7.82 -12.99
CA HIS A 178 5.79 8.16 -14.32
C HIS A 178 4.62 8.42 -15.25
N VAL A 179 4.90 9.14 -16.34
CA VAL A 179 3.92 9.36 -17.39
C VAL A 179 4.23 8.43 -18.55
N SER A 180 3.25 7.62 -18.94
CA SER A 180 3.32 6.85 -20.17
C SER A 180 2.23 7.29 -21.15
N THR A 181 2.58 7.36 -22.45
CA THR A 181 1.70 7.83 -23.53
C THR A 181 1.43 6.73 -24.54
N VAL A 182 0.26 6.79 -25.20
CA VAL A 182 0.04 5.99 -26.39
C VAL A 182 0.99 6.43 -27.50
N LYS A 183 1.43 5.50 -28.37
CA LYS A 183 2.41 5.78 -29.45
C LYS A 183 2.00 6.94 -30.36
N SER A 184 0.71 7.16 -30.58
CA SER A 184 0.21 8.22 -31.44
C SER A 184 0.41 9.64 -30.86
N TRP A 185 0.59 9.77 -29.55
CA TRP A 185 0.92 11.08 -28.93
C TRP A 185 2.39 11.42 -29.09
N GLY A 186 3.27 10.46 -28.87
CA GLY A 186 4.72 10.66 -28.89
C GLY A 186 5.32 10.79 -27.50
N GLN A 187 6.59 11.20 -27.48
CA GLN A 187 7.38 11.35 -26.25
C GLN A 187 7.15 12.73 -25.62
N ILE A 188 7.11 12.79 -24.30
CA ILE A 188 7.06 14.03 -23.52
C ILE A 188 8.48 14.35 -23.07
N GLU A 189 9.02 15.50 -23.49
CA GLU A 189 10.37 15.97 -23.13
C GLU A 189 10.33 17.24 -22.27
N LYS A 190 9.25 18.00 -22.34
CA LYS A 190 9.06 19.26 -21.60
C LYS A 190 7.58 19.44 -21.23
N ALA A 191 7.32 20.37 -20.31
CA ALA A 191 5.96 20.64 -19.82
C ALA A 191 4.97 21.03 -20.94
N ASP A 192 5.41 21.76 -21.97
CA ASP A 192 4.53 22.16 -23.08
C ASP A 192 4.00 20.97 -23.89
N ASP A 193 4.69 19.85 -23.87
CA ASP A 193 4.32 18.66 -24.65
C ASP A 193 3.06 17.96 -24.08
N VAL A 194 2.60 18.34 -22.90
CA VAL A 194 1.35 17.81 -22.30
C VAL A 194 0.12 18.68 -22.58
N ILE A 195 0.28 19.83 -23.26
CA ILE A 195 -0.85 20.72 -23.56
C ILE A 195 -1.89 19.99 -24.42
N GLY A 196 -3.12 19.88 -23.89
CA GLY A 196 -4.23 19.17 -24.54
C GLY A 196 -4.18 17.66 -24.46
N LEU A 197 -3.16 17.06 -23.81
CA LEU A 197 -3.05 15.63 -23.59
C LEU A 197 -4.20 15.12 -22.70
N LYS A 198 -4.98 14.18 -23.21
CA LYS A 198 -5.97 13.46 -22.40
C LYS A 198 -5.26 12.46 -21.52
N ILE A 199 -4.98 12.84 -20.28
CA ILE A 199 -4.25 12.00 -19.34
C ILE A 199 -5.21 11.37 -18.30
N ARG A 200 -5.22 10.06 -18.18
CA ARG A 200 -5.90 9.40 -17.07
C ARG A 200 -5.17 9.69 -15.77
N VAL A 201 -5.93 10.11 -14.79
CA VAL A 201 -5.46 10.33 -13.42
C VAL A 201 -6.34 9.54 -12.43
N PRO A 202 -5.83 9.23 -11.23
CA PRO A 202 -6.68 8.72 -10.14
C PRO A 202 -7.85 9.66 -9.84
N GLN A 203 -8.90 9.13 -9.20
CA GLN A 203 -10.09 9.90 -8.82
C GLN A 203 -9.81 10.81 -7.61
N SER A 204 -8.89 11.74 -7.78
CA SER A 204 -8.50 12.75 -6.78
C SER A 204 -8.41 14.12 -7.43
N GLN A 205 -8.96 15.13 -6.75
CA GLN A 205 -8.95 16.52 -7.22
C GLN A 205 -7.52 17.05 -7.36
N MET A 206 -6.59 16.63 -6.49
CA MET A 206 -5.19 17.05 -6.54
C MET A 206 -4.53 16.70 -7.87
N TYR A 207 -4.72 15.47 -8.36
CA TYR A 207 -4.20 15.06 -9.67
C TYR A 207 -4.87 15.83 -10.82
N THR A 208 -6.17 16.04 -10.74
CA THR A 208 -6.90 16.83 -11.75
C THR A 208 -6.39 18.25 -11.82
N ASP A 209 -6.22 18.94 -10.70
CA ASP A 209 -5.73 20.30 -10.63
C ASP A 209 -4.27 20.42 -11.12
N CYS A 210 -3.42 19.48 -10.71
CA CYS A 210 -2.01 19.44 -11.13
C CYS A 210 -1.90 19.36 -12.65
N TRP A 211 -2.52 18.38 -13.28
CA TRP A 211 -2.45 18.20 -14.73
C TRP A 211 -3.15 19.30 -15.52
N SER A 212 -4.27 19.83 -15.01
CA SER A 212 -4.94 20.98 -15.62
C SER A 212 -4.05 22.23 -15.61
N THR A 213 -3.30 22.45 -14.53
CA THR A 213 -2.38 23.59 -14.42
C THR A 213 -1.24 23.52 -15.46
N LEU A 214 -0.83 22.30 -15.83
CA LEU A 214 0.14 22.07 -16.91
C LEU A 214 -0.46 22.16 -18.31
N GLY A 215 -1.77 22.41 -18.43
CA GLY A 215 -2.47 22.52 -19.72
C GLY A 215 -2.93 21.19 -20.31
N ALA A 216 -2.79 20.08 -19.61
CA ALA A 216 -3.36 18.81 -20.01
C ALA A 216 -4.89 18.76 -19.79
N THR A 217 -5.53 17.75 -20.32
CA THR A 217 -6.95 17.43 -20.11
C THR A 217 -7.05 16.17 -19.26
N PRO A 218 -7.08 16.28 -17.92
CA PRO A 218 -7.16 15.10 -17.05
C PRO A 218 -8.50 14.41 -17.16
N VAL A 219 -8.47 13.08 -17.14
CA VAL A 219 -9.63 12.20 -17.14
C VAL A 219 -9.56 11.35 -15.86
N ALA A 220 -10.32 11.73 -14.84
CA ALA A 220 -10.33 11.04 -13.55
C ALA A 220 -11.11 9.72 -13.68
N LEU A 221 -10.40 8.59 -13.65
CA LEU A 221 -10.96 7.24 -13.80
C LEU A 221 -10.34 6.29 -12.77
N ALA A 222 -11.13 5.31 -12.34
CA ALA A 222 -10.63 4.22 -11.52
C ALA A 222 -9.49 3.45 -12.23
N LEU A 223 -8.62 2.81 -11.44
CA LEU A 223 -7.54 1.99 -12.01
C LEU A 223 -8.08 0.84 -12.88
N THR A 224 -9.18 0.26 -12.46
CA THR A 224 -9.87 -0.84 -13.18
C THR A 224 -10.37 -0.44 -14.58
N GLU A 225 -10.56 0.86 -14.87
CA GLU A 225 -11.01 1.39 -16.15
C GLU A 225 -9.87 1.79 -17.09
N LEU A 226 -8.61 1.82 -16.58
CA LEU A 226 -7.45 2.35 -17.28
C LEU A 226 -7.21 1.72 -18.64
N THR A 227 -7.11 0.39 -18.70
CA THR A 227 -6.82 -0.34 -19.94
C THR A 227 -7.87 -0.06 -21.02
N THR A 228 -9.15 -0.02 -20.63
CA THR A 228 -10.25 0.30 -21.54
C THR A 228 -10.16 1.74 -22.04
N ALA A 229 -9.86 2.69 -21.15
CA ALA A 229 -9.74 4.11 -21.50
C ALA A 229 -8.60 4.39 -22.49
N LEU A 230 -7.44 3.72 -22.32
CA LEU A 230 -6.32 3.82 -23.24
C LEU A 230 -6.65 3.15 -24.58
N SER A 231 -7.29 1.99 -24.56
CA SER A 231 -7.61 1.22 -25.78
C SER A 231 -8.63 1.92 -26.68
N ASN A 232 -9.62 2.59 -26.10
CA ASN A 232 -10.69 3.28 -26.86
C ASN A 232 -10.40 4.78 -27.10
N GLY A 233 -9.26 5.30 -26.65
CA GLY A 233 -8.86 6.70 -26.84
C GLY A 233 -9.58 7.71 -25.93
N THR A 234 -10.29 7.27 -24.89
CA THR A 234 -10.81 8.14 -23.82
C THR A 234 -9.65 8.84 -23.11
N ALA A 235 -8.56 8.12 -22.89
CA ALA A 235 -7.27 8.64 -22.45
C ALA A 235 -6.17 8.32 -23.46
N GLN A 236 -5.15 9.18 -23.54
CA GLN A 236 -3.97 9.04 -24.40
C GLN A 236 -2.69 8.83 -23.59
N ALA A 237 -2.78 9.02 -22.28
CA ALA A 237 -1.70 8.85 -21.33
C ALA A 237 -2.23 8.41 -19.97
N GLN A 238 -1.32 7.95 -19.14
CA GLN A 238 -1.56 7.75 -17.71
C GLN A 238 -0.40 8.32 -16.89
N ASP A 239 -0.70 8.68 -15.66
CA ASP A 239 0.23 8.98 -14.59
C ASP A 239 0.13 7.85 -13.57
N ASN A 240 1.18 7.01 -13.46
CA ASN A 240 1.16 5.85 -12.60
C ASN A 240 2.57 5.31 -12.30
N ALA A 241 2.69 4.38 -11.37
CA ALA A 241 3.93 3.66 -11.15
C ALA A 241 4.19 2.65 -12.31
N THR A 242 5.47 2.36 -12.59
CA THR A 242 5.89 1.55 -13.74
C THR A 242 5.29 0.15 -13.80
N TYR A 243 5.01 -0.48 -12.67
CA TYR A 243 4.39 -1.81 -12.64
C TYR A 243 2.88 -1.81 -12.99
N HIS A 244 2.27 -0.64 -13.17
CA HIS A 244 0.92 -0.49 -13.72
C HIS A 244 0.94 -0.15 -15.23
N GLU A 245 2.10 -0.17 -15.86
CA GLU A 245 2.18 0.04 -17.31
C GLU A 245 1.62 -1.16 -18.07
N VAL A 246 0.79 -0.88 -19.07
CA VAL A 246 0.02 -1.85 -19.85
C VAL A 246 0.63 -2.03 -21.23
#